data_2c98d1eb5694e9cae1ffbfc338f6beea
#
_entry.id   2c98d1eb5694e9cae1ffbfc338f6beea
#
_cell.length_a   1.000
_cell.length_b   1.000
_cell.length_c   1.000
_cell.angle_alpha   90.00
_cell.angle_beta   90.00
_cell.angle_gamma   90.00
#
_symmetry.space_group_name_H-M   'P 1'
#
loop_
_entity.id
_entity.type
_entity.pdbx_description
1 polymer ?
#
loop_
_entity_poly.entity_id
_entity_poly.type
_entity_poly.pdbx_seq_one_letter_code
_entity_poly.pdbx_strand_id
1 'polypeptide(L)' 'MIYNEKIQTLLESLDGKLRILQNGITGAQHMSPSEAHTTLEDSRKIVERISELTRINR' A
#
# COMPACT_ATOMS: atom_id res chain seq x y z
N MET A 1 20.08 -7.39 -2.81
CA MET A 1 19.53 -8.57 -2.14
C MET A 1 18.07 -8.74 -2.52
N ILE A 2 17.62 -9.98 -2.58
CA ILE A 2 16.27 -10.32 -3.02
C ILE A 2 15.19 -9.65 -2.18
N TYR A 3 15.36 -9.66 -0.86
CA TYR A 3 14.38 -9.07 0.05
C TYR A 3 14.29 -7.55 -0.10
N ASN A 4 15.41 -6.89 -0.38
CA ASN A 4 15.40 -5.44 -0.59
C ASN A 4 14.60 -5.06 -1.84
N GLU A 5 14.74 -5.83 -2.92
CA GLU A 5 13.99 -5.59 -4.13
C GLU A 5 12.50 -5.79 -3.91
N LYS A 6 12.14 -6.86 -3.19
CA LYS A 6 10.75 -7.17 -2.89
C LYS A 6 10.13 -6.09 -2.00
N ILE A 7 10.86 -5.65 -0.98
CA ILE A 7 10.39 -4.58 -0.11
C ILE A 7 10.20 -3.28 -0.89
N GLN A 8 11.15 -2.97 -1.78
CA GLN A 8 11.06 -1.79 -2.62
C GLN A 8 9.79 -1.83 -3.50
N THR A 9 9.52 -2.97 -4.11
CA THR A 9 8.34 -3.15 -4.94
C THR A 9 7.06 -2.97 -4.12
N LEU A 10 7.03 -3.51 -2.90
CA LEU A 10 5.89 -3.38 -2.02
C LEU A 10 5.69 -1.92 -1.58
N LEU A 11 6.78 -1.20 -1.30
CA LEU A 11 6.70 0.21 -0.94
C LEU A 11 6.14 1.06 -2.08
N GLU A 12 6.56 0.77 -3.32
CA GLU A 12 6.04 1.46 -4.49
C GLU A 12 4.54 1.19 -4.67
N SER A 13 4.13 -0.06 -4.45
CA SER A 13 2.73 -0.44 -4.53
C SER A 13 1.91 0.26 -3.45
N LEU A 14 2.44 0.33 -2.24
CA LEU A 14 1.80 1.03 -1.13
C LEU A 14 1.64 2.52 -1.43
N ASP A 15 2.69 3.14 -1.96
CA ASP A 15 2.65 4.55 -2.33
C ASP A 15 1.55 4.82 -3.35
N GLY A 16 1.42 3.94 -4.35
CA GLY A 16 0.36 4.03 -5.35
C GLY A 16 -1.04 3.97 -4.73
N LYS A 17 -1.24 3.05 -3.78
CA LYS A 17 -2.52 2.93 -3.07
C LYS A 17 -2.84 4.18 -2.27
N LEU A 18 -1.84 4.73 -1.58
CA LEU A 18 -2.02 5.93 -0.77
C LEU A 18 -2.34 7.15 -1.64
N ARG A 19 -1.76 7.24 -2.83
CA ARG A 19 -2.06 8.31 -3.77
C ARG A 19 -3.50 8.23 -4.26
N ILE A 20 -3.99 7.03 -4.52
CA ILE A 20 -5.38 6.81 -4.91
C ILE A 20 -6.32 7.31 -3.82
N LEU A 21 -6.02 6.94 -2.56
CA LEU A 21 -6.81 7.40 -1.42
C LEU A 21 -6.77 8.92 -1.26
N GLN A 22 -5.60 9.51 -1.41
CA GLN A 22 -5.43 10.95 -1.32
C GLN A 22 -6.27 11.67 -2.36
N ASN A 23 -6.26 11.18 -3.61
CA ASN A 23 -7.05 11.74 -4.70
C ASN A 23 -8.54 11.63 -4.41
N GLY A 24 -8.97 10.52 -3.82
CA GLY A 24 -10.37 10.34 -3.43
C GLY A 24 -10.80 11.30 -2.33
N ILE A 25 -9.94 11.50 -1.33
CA ILE A 25 -10.23 12.39 -0.19
C ILE A 25 -10.24 13.85 -0.63
N THR A 26 -9.32 14.25 -1.49
CA THR A 26 -9.22 15.64 -1.95
C THR A 26 -10.24 15.99 -3.03
N GLY A 27 -10.94 14.99 -3.55
CA GLY A 27 -11.94 15.22 -4.60
C GLY A 27 -11.36 15.29 -6.00
N ALA A 28 -10.06 15.05 -6.15
CA ALA A 28 -9.43 15.03 -7.48
C ALA A 28 -9.95 13.86 -8.32
N GLN A 29 -10.41 12.82 -7.66
CA GLN A 29 -10.93 11.63 -8.30
C GLN A 29 -12.09 11.09 -7.47
N HIS A 30 -13.16 10.68 -8.16
CA HIS A 30 -14.32 10.12 -7.45
C HIS A 30 -13.97 8.74 -6.89
N MET A 31 -14.34 8.52 -5.63
CA MET A 31 -14.11 7.24 -4.97
C MET A 31 -15.29 6.93 -4.06
N SER A 32 -15.89 5.76 -4.25
CA SER A 32 -16.97 5.30 -3.38
C SER A 32 -16.42 4.83 -2.03
N PRO A 33 -17.22 4.81 -0.97
CA PRO A 33 -16.78 4.27 0.32
C PRO A 33 -16.26 2.84 0.21
N SER A 34 -16.87 2.02 -0.64
CA SER A 34 -16.46 0.64 -0.86
C SER A 34 -15.05 0.57 -1.47
N GLU A 35 -14.78 1.40 -2.45
CA GLU A 35 -13.46 1.48 -3.08
C GLU A 35 -12.40 1.96 -2.09
N ALA A 36 -12.74 2.95 -1.28
CA ALA A 36 -11.84 3.46 -0.25
C ALA A 36 -11.52 2.37 0.77
N HIS A 37 -12.52 1.60 1.19
CA HIS A 37 -12.34 0.50 2.13
C HIS A 37 -11.40 -0.56 1.55
N THR A 38 -11.63 -0.97 0.30
CA THR A 38 -10.80 -1.97 -0.37
C THR A 38 -9.36 -1.51 -0.50
N THR A 39 -9.17 -0.24 -0.87
CA THR A 39 -7.83 0.32 -1.01
C THR A 39 -7.10 0.36 0.32
N LEU A 40 -7.81 0.70 1.41
CA LEU A 40 -7.22 0.70 2.75
C LEU A 40 -6.85 -0.72 3.19
N GLU A 41 -7.72 -1.69 2.94
CA GLU A 41 -7.46 -3.09 3.25
C GLU A 41 -6.21 -3.59 2.53
N ASP A 42 -6.11 -3.30 1.23
CA ASP A 42 -4.96 -3.69 0.43
C ASP A 42 -3.69 -3.02 0.95
N SER A 43 -3.77 -1.75 1.33
CA SER A 43 -2.64 -1.01 1.90
C SER A 43 -2.14 -1.67 3.19
N ARG A 44 -3.07 -2.07 4.06
CA ARG A 44 -2.73 -2.72 5.32
C ARG A 44 -2.05 -4.07 5.08
N LYS A 45 -2.53 -4.84 4.11
CA LYS A 45 -1.91 -6.12 3.75
C LYS A 45 -0.49 -5.93 3.26
N ILE A 46 -0.25 -4.87 2.48
CA ILE A 46 1.10 -4.56 2.00
C ILE A 46 2.01 -4.23 3.18
N VAL A 47 1.54 -3.42 4.13
CA VAL A 47 2.31 -3.08 5.32
C VAL A 47 2.64 -4.33 6.13
N GLU A 48 1.69 -5.22 6.31
CA GLU A 48 1.91 -6.48 7.02
C GLU A 48 2.98 -7.32 6.34
N ARG A 49 2.94 -7.40 5.00
CA ARG A 49 3.91 -8.15 4.22
C ARG A 49 5.31 -7.55 4.35
N ILE A 50 5.42 -6.22 4.31
CA ILE A 50 6.69 -5.54 4.51
C ILE A 50 7.24 -5.85 5.89
N SER A 51 6.39 -5.81 6.92
CA SER A 51 6.78 -6.12 8.30
C SER A 51 7.32 -7.54 8.41
N GLU A 52 6.66 -8.50 7.77
CA GLU A 52 7.12 -9.89 7.77
C GLU A 52 8.50 -10.01 7.13
N LEU A 53 8.69 -9.38 5.98
CA LEU A 53 9.96 -9.47 5.26
C LEU A 53 11.10 -8.81 6.02
N THR A 54 10.84 -7.67 6.66
CA THR A 54 11.86 -6.99 7.45
C THR A 54 12.21 -7.79 8.71
N ARG A 55 11.25 -8.48 9.28
CA ARG A 55 11.47 -9.32 10.44
C ARG A 55 12.35 -10.51 10.10
N ILE A 56 12.09 -11.15 8.97
CA ILE A 56 12.86 -12.30 8.48
C ILE A 56 14.29 -11.88 8.16
N ASN A 57 14.46 -10.67 7.68
CA ASN A 57 15.74 -10.18 7.17
C ASN A 57 16.67 -9.65 8.28
N ARG A 58 16.37 -9.89 9.52
CA ARG A 58 17.23 -9.49 10.65
C ARG A 58 18.40 -10.43 10.84
#